data_4a4a28cb0a63832ebd39d3e42e9378fe
#
_entry.id   4a4a28cb0a63832ebd39d3e42e9378fe
#
_cell.length_a   1.000
_cell.length_b   1.000
_cell.length_c   1.000
_cell.angle_alpha   90.00
_cell.angle_beta   90.00
_cell.angle_gamma   90.00
#
_symmetry.space_group_name_H-M   'P 1'
#
loop_
_entity.id
_entity.type
_entity.pdbx_description
1 polymer ?
#
loop_
_entity_poly.entity_id
_entity_poly.type
_entity_poly.pdbx_seq_one_letter_code
_entity_poly.pdbx_strand_id
1 'polypeptide(L)'
;MRVSRVRLINFANFSDVDVETGESIVIVGENKVGKSNFIRGLQLILDPGLSERDRQLGLEHFWDGLGEDKVGATIEVSVDLTDFTNDPRLMAHLNDCVIDPGPPMVARLTYRFQPKAGLGRAPESLKDYEYVIFGGDDPDMRIGGALRRMLPIDVQVALRDAEKDLASWRNSPLRPLIEDLAASLDDDAREEIQDQVDQAQRELAGHEEVVATAERISERLIAIAGGQHAVPVSLGLAPTRVDALLRSLRLLIDNGVRGVGDASLGTANLIFLALKSLELDRLVSD
;
A
#
# COMPACT_ATOMS: atom_id res chain seq x y z
N MET A 1 18.14 2.70 9.37
CA MET A 1 18.42 3.19 8.00
C MET A 1 17.74 4.52 7.80
N ARG A 2 18.33 5.45 7.05
CA ARG A 2 17.83 6.80 6.81
C ARG A 2 18.18 7.25 5.40
N VAL A 3 17.30 8.02 4.77
CA VAL A 3 17.64 8.81 3.57
C VAL A 3 18.52 9.97 4.01
N SER A 4 19.69 10.13 3.44
CA SER A 4 20.64 11.19 3.78
C SER A 4 20.77 12.27 2.69
N ARG A 5 20.42 11.94 1.46
CA ARG A 5 20.46 12.87 0.32
C ARG A 5 19.46 12.46 -0.75
N VAL A 6 18.86 13.43 -1.41
CA VAL A 6 17.98 13.25 -2.55
C VAL A 6 18.42 14.18 -3.67
N ARG A 7 18.63 13.65 -4.87
CA ARG A 7 18.93 14.44 -6.06
C ARG A 7 17.94 14.16 -7.17
N LEU A 8 17.49 15.22 -7.84
CA LEU A 8 16.54 15.18 -8.95
C LEU A 8 17.10 16.01 -10.11
N ILE A 9 17.28 15.38 -11.27
CA ILE A 9 17.80 16.03 -12.47
C ILE A 9 16.77 15.92 -13.58
N ASN A 10 16.43 17.02 -14.22
CA ASN A 10 15.49 17.14 -15.34
C ASN A 10 14.10 16.56 -15.03
N PHE A 11 13.68 16.54 -13.78
CA PHE A 11 12.43 15.91 -13.36
C PHE A 11 11.37 16.95 -12.97
N ALA A 12 10.29 17.03 -13.74
CA ALA A 12 9.14 17.91 -13.51
C ALA A 12 9.55 19.39 -13.28
N ASN A 13 9.42 19.90 -12.06
CA ASN A 13 9.78 21.27 -11.71
C ASN A 13 11.30 21.47 -11.45
N PHE A 14 12.07 20.40 -11.47
CA PHE A 14 13.46 20.39 -11.03
C PHE A 14 14.42 20.24 -12.21
N SER A 15 15.28 21.25 -12.44
CA SER A 15 16.39 21.16 -13.38
C SER A 15 17.52 20.31 -12.83
N ASP A 16 18.04 20.71 -11.67
CA ASP A 16 19.00 19.98 -10.85
C ASP A 16 18.78 20.44 -9.40
N VAL A 17 18.26 19.57 -8.59
CA VAL A 17 18.02 19.78 -7.17
C VAL A 17 18.77 18.73 -6.39
N ASP A 18 19.53 19.15 -5.41
CA ASP A 18 20.36 18.33 -4.57
C ASP A 18 20.14 18.74 -3.11
N VAL A 19 19.57 17.84 -2.31
CA VAL A 19 19.14 18.12 -0.94
C VAL A 19 19.73 17.10 0.02
N GLU A 20 20.54 17.55 0.96
CA GLU A 20 20.91 16.75 2.13
C GLU A 20 19.75 16.73 3.12
N THR A 21 19.47 15.58 3.68
CA THR A 21 18.32 15.34 4.57
C THR A 21 18.79 14.97 5.97
N GLY A 22 18.06 15.46 6.97
CA GLY A 22 18.26 15.06 8.38
C GLY A 22 17.46 13.79 8.73
N GLU A 23 17.11 13.62 9.99
CA GLU A 23 16.24 12.56 10.47
C GLU A 23 14.80 12.67 9.93
N SER A 24 14.39 13.90 9.63
CA SER A 24 13.11 14.22 9.01
C SER A 24 13.22 15.38 8.06
N ILE A 25 12.35 15.43 7.05
CA ILE A 25 12.28 16.52 6.07
C ILE A 25 10.90 17.16 6.17
N VAL A 26 10.87 18.49 6.26
CA VAL A 26 9.65 19.28 6.12
C VAL A 26 9.75 20.11 4.84
N ILE A 27 8.90 19.84 3.86
CA ILE A 27 8.87 20.55 2.58
C ILE A 27 7.73 21.56 2.63
N VAL A 28 8.08 22.85 2.64
CA VAL A 28 7.13 23.97 2.64
C VAL A 28 7.21 24.75 1.33
N GLY A 29 6.12 25.35 0.95
CA GLY A 29 6.05 26.20 -0.25
C GLY A 29 4.60 26.37 -0.74
N GLU A 30 4.39 27.25 -1.70
CA GLU A 30 3.12 27.50 -2.34
C GLU A 30 2.61 26.25 -3.09
N ASN A 31 1.34 26.26 -3.51
CA ASN A 31 0.80 25.20 -4.34
C ASN A 31 1.49 25.20 -5.73
N LYS A 32 1.67 24.02 -6.31
CA LYS A 32 2.27 23.81 -7.65
C LYS A 32 3.77 24.03 -7.76
N VAL A 33 4.50 24.31 -6.66
CA VAL A 33 5.98 24.50 -6.70
C VAL A 33 6.77 23.19 -6.79
N GLY A 34 6.11 22.03 -6.81
CA GLY A 34 6.79 20.73 -7.00
C GLY A 34 6.90 19.84 -5.76
N LYS A 35 6.28 20.20 -4.60
CA LYS A 35 6.33 19.36 -3.37
C LYS A 35 5.92 17.90 -3.63
N SER A 36 4.80 17.69 -4.33
CA SER A 36 4.33 16.35 -4.69
C SER A 36 5.25 15.65 -5.69
N ASN A 37 5.91 16.41 -6.57
CA ASN A 37 6.87 15.86 -7.53
C ASN A 37 8.14 15.37 -6.82
N PHE A 38 8.57 16.06 -5.77
CA PHE A 38 9.68 15.57 -4.94
C PHE A 38 9.39 14.20 -4.32
N ILE A 39 8.19 14.04 -3.71
CA ILE A 39 7.74 12.74 -3.17
C ILE A 39 7.59 11.70 -4.30
N ARG A 40 7.06 12.11 -5.45
CA ARG A 40 6.95 11.22 -6.63
C ARG A 40 8.31 10.70 -7.08
N GLY A 41 9.35 11.53 -7.05
CA GLY A 41 10.72 11.10 -7.32
C GLY A 41 11.16 9.96 -6.39
N LEU A 42 10.93 10.08 -5.09
CA LEU A 42 11.23 9.02 -4.12
C LEU A 42 10.46 7.73 -4.40
N GLN A 43 9.17 7.84 -4.78
CA GLN A 43 8.35 6.68 -5.13
C GLN A 43 8.90 5.89 -6.32
N LEU A 44 9.48 6.55 -7.33
CA LEU A 44 10.05 5.86 -8.49
C LEU A 44 11.09 4.80 -8.10
N ILE A 45 11.85 5.06 -7.04
CA ILE A 45 12.90 4.18 -6.51
C ILE A 45 12.33 3.24 -5.45
N LEU A 46 11.69 3.79 -4.41
CA LEU A 46 11.44 3.10 -3.14
C LEU A 46 10.05 2.46 -3.03
N ASP A 47 9.07 2.86 -3.87
CA ASP A 47 7.71 2.33 -3.77
C ASP A 47 7.59 0.95 -4.44
N PRO A 48 7.48 -0.15 -3.68
CA PRO A 48 7.34 -1.49 -4.25
C PRO A 48 5.97 -1.71 -4.91
N GLY A 49 4.96 -0.93 -4.54
CA GLY A 49 3.60 -1.00 -5.09
C GLY A 49 3.44 -0.29 -6.43
N LEU A 50 4.41 0.54 -6.82
CA LEU A 50 4.35 1.25 -8.08
C LEU A 50 4.54 0.29 -9.25
N SER A 51 3.58 0.30 -10.20
CA SER A 51 3.64 -0.60 -11.35
C SER A 51 4.77 -0.24 -12.32
N GLU A 52 5.21 -1.19 -13.14
CA GLU A 52 6.18 -0.96 -14.21
C GLU A 52 5.70 0.12 -15.20
N ARG A 53 4.38 0.16 -15.45
CA ARG A 53 3.76 1.16 -16.31
C ARG A 53 3.87 2.57 -15.69
N ASP A 54 3.67 2.69 -14.38
CA ASP A 54 3.72 3.98 -13.70
C ASP A 54 5.16 4.49 -13.51
N ARG A 55 6.15 3.61 -13.66
CA ARG A 55 7.57 3.96 -13.72
C ARG A 55 8.01 4.42 -15.10
N GLN A 56 7.27 4.06 -16.15
CA GLN A 56 7.54 4.57 -17.49
C GLN A 56 7.02 6.01 -17.60
N LEU A 57 7.93 6.98 -17.63
CA LEU A 57 7.59 8.40 -17.60
C LEU A 57 7.13 8.92 -18.98
N GLY A 58 6.34 10.01 -18.96
CA GLY A 58 5.90 10.77 -20.15
C GLY A 58 6.71 12.06 -20.33
N LEU A 59 6.45 12.78 -21.45
CA LEU A 59 7.09 14.09 -21.72
C LEU A 59 6.76 15.15 -20.67
N GLU A 60 5.62 15.03 -20.02
CA GLU A 60 5.16 15.90 -18.94
C GLU A 60 5.99 15.76 -17.65
N HIS A 61 6.79 14.71 -17.54
CA HIS A 61 7.66 14.48 -16.39
C HIS A 61 9.07 15.08 -16.57
N PHE A 62 9.42 15.50 -17.79
CA PHE A 62 10.66 16.23 -18.00
C PHE A 62 10.54 17.66 -17.52
N TRP A 63 11.66 18.22 -17.05
CA TRP A 63 11.71 19.62 -16.68
C TRP A 63 11.30 20.54 -17.83
N ASP A 64 10.40 21.48 -17.55
CA ASP A 64 9.83 22.35 -18.57
C ASP A 64 10.84 23.29 -19.22
N GLY A 65 11.93 23.63 -18.52
CA GLY A 65 13.00 24.45 -19.04
C GLY A 65 13.83 23.81 -20.17
N LEU A 66 13.66 22.50 -20.43
CA LEU A 66 14.25 21.84 -21.61
C LEU A 66 13.58 22.25 -22.92
N GLY A 67 12.38 22.83 -22.88
CA GLY A 67 11.65 23.25 -24.07
C GLY A 67 11.37 22.10 -25.04
N GLU A 68 11.87 22.20 -26.29
CA GLU A 68 11.76 21.17 -27.32
C GLU A 68 12.78 20.04 -27.17
N ASP A 69 13.85 20.25 -26.38
CA ASP A 69 14.94 19.28 -26.18
C ASP A 69 14.62 18.17 -25.15
N LYS A 70 13.36 17.99 -24.82
CA LYS A 70 12.93 16.91 -23.92
C LYS A 70 13.26 15.52 -24.48
N VAL A 71 13.11 15.34 -25.80
CA VAL A 71 13.51 14.10 -26.48
C VAL A 71 15.02 14.11 -26.71
N GLY A 72 15.72 13.19 -26.09
CA GLY A 72 17.19 13.16 -26.03
C GLY A 72 17.75 13.42 -24.63
N ALA A 73 16.98 14.11 -23.77
CA ALA A 73 17.36 14.35 -22.40
C ALA A 73 17.16 13.09 -21.52
N THR A 74 17.80 13.09 -20.36
CA THR A 74 17.69 12.04 -19.35
C THR A 74 17.10 12.64 -18.07
N ILE A 75 16.15 11.91 -17.47
CA ILE A 75 15.71 12.17 -16.09
C ILE A 75 16.51 11.27 -15.16
N GLU A 76 17.00 11.82 -14.07
CA GLU A 76 17.66 11.06 -13.02
C GLU A 76 17.13 11.45 -11.64
N VAL A 77 16.82 10.44 -10.85
CA VAL A 77 16.48 10.59 -9.44
C VAL A 77 17.38 9.66 -8.65
N SER A 78 18.10 10.18 -7.67
CA SER A 78 18.94 9.37 -6.79
C SER A 78 18.65 9.64 -5.32
N VAL A 79 18.82 8.60 -4.51
CA VAL A 79 18.63 8.60 -3.06
C VAL A 79 19.85 7.97 -2.41
N ASP A 80 20.47 8.70 -1.49
CA ASP A 80 21.55 8.19 -0.67
C ASP A 80 20.99 7.71 0.68
N LEU A 81 21.42 6.52 1.09
CA LEU A 81 20.99 5.83 2.30
C LEU A 81 22.15 5.69 3.27
N THR A 82 21.88 5.94 4.56
CA THR A 82 22.83 5.76 5.66
C THR A 82 22.19 4.99 6.80
N ASP A 83 22.97 4.67 7.84
CA ASP A 83 22.49 4.04 9.09
C ASP A 83 21.84 2.66 8.86
N PHE A 84 22.32 1.91 7.86
CA PHE A 84 21.87 0.54 7.54
C PHE A 84 22.82 -0.55 8.02
N THR A 85 24.00 -0.19 8.50
CA THR A 85 25.08 -1.13 8.87
C THR A 85 24.74 -2.02 10.07
N ASN A 86 23.78 -1.61 10.91
CA ASN A 86 23.33 -2.39 12.06
C ASN A 86 22.34 -3.50 11.70
N ASP A 87 21.83 -3.54 10.48
CA ASP A 87 20.95 -4.58 9.97
C ASP A 87 21.72 -5.45 8.95
N PRO A 88 22.05 -6.71 9.30
CA PRO A 88 22.80 -7.60 8.41
C PRO A 88 22.08 -7.90 7.08
N ARG A 89 20.74 -7.88 7.06
CA ARG A 89 19.94 -8.13 5.85
C ARG A 89 20.08 -6.95 4.90
N LEU A 90 19.88 -5.71 5.41
CA LEU A 90 20.07 -4.50 4.63
C LEU A 90 21.51 -4.36 4.14
N MET A 91 22.48 -4.62 5.01
CA MET A 91 23.90 -4.58 4.67
C MET A 91 24.23 -5.53 3.52
N ALA A 92 23.72 -6.78 3.55
CA ALA A 92 23.96 -7.76 2.49
C ALA A 92 23.39 -7.31 1.13
N HIS A 93 22.26 -6.62 1.11
CA HIS A 93 21.60 -6.17 -0.12
C HIS A 93 22.11 -4.82 -0.63
N LEU A 94 22.61 -3.96 0.25
CA LEU A 94 23.11 -2.63 -0.10
C LEU A 94 24.62 -2.58 -0.31
N ASN A 95 25.35 -3.65 -0.02
CA ASN A 95 26.80 -3.70 -0.15
C ASN A 95 27.28 -3.27 -1.55
N ASP A 96 26.65 -3.79 -2.59
CA ASP A 96 27.00 -3.47 -3.98
C ASP A 96 26.49 -2.09 -4.44
N CYS A 97 25.70 -1.40 -3.59
CA CYS A 97 25.21 -0.07 -3.82
C CYS A 97 26.03 1.02 -3.10
N VAL A 98 27.10 0.64 -2.39
CA VAL A 98 27.91 1.55 -1.59
C VAL A 98 28.74 2.45 -2.50
N ILE A 99 28.61 3.77 -2.29
CA ILE A 99 29.38 4.82 -2.96
C ILE A 99 30.46 5.43 -2.05
N ASP A 100 30.24 5.35 -0.73
CA ASP A 100 31.21 5.79 0.27
C ASP A 100 31.22 4.79 1.44
N PRO A 101 32.32 4.05 1.65
CA PRO A 101 32.47 3.09 2.75
C PRO A 101 32.84 3.74 4.09
N GLY A 102 33.02 5.09 4.12
CA GLY A 102 33.39 5.83 5.33
C GLY A 102 32.29 5.79 6.41
N PRO A 103 32.59 6.24 7.64
CA PRO A 103 31.56 6.45 8.67
C PRO A 103 30.87 7.83 8.52
N PRO A 104 29.57 7.89 8.25
CA PRO A 104 28.66 6.76 7.99
C PRO A 104 28.83 6.20 6.57
N MET A 105 28.68 4.87 6.42
CA MET A 105 28.64 4.25 5.10
C MET A 105 27.43 4.75 4.32
N VAL A 106 27.61 5.07 3.03
CA VAL A 106 26.58 5.61 2.15
C VAL A 106 26.35 4.66 0.98
N ALA A 107 25.12 4.23 0.80
CA ALA A 107 24.66 3.49 -0.38
C ALA A 107 23.75 4.38 -1.23
N ARG A 108 23.87 4.29 -2.55
CA ARG A 108 23.03 5.06 -3.50
C ARG A 108 22.13 4.13 -4.29
N LEU A 109 20.89 4.56 -4.47
CA LEU A 109 19.94 3.99 -5.40
C LEU A 109 19.53 5.05 -6.40
N THR A 110 19.56 4.71 -7.69
CA THR A 110 19.26 5.66 -8.77
C THR A 110 18.20 5.09 -9.70
N TYR A 111 17.17 5.88 -9.95
CA TYR A 111 16.25 5.70 -11.08
C TYR A 111 16.69 6.62 -12.21
N ARG A 112 16.86 6.06 -13.41
CA ARG A 112 17.22 6.84 -14.60
C ARG A 112 16.27 6.48 -15.75
N PHE A 113 15.64 7.50 -16.33
CA PHE A 113 14.82 7.39 -17.53
C PHE A 113 15.56 8.03 -18.70
N GLN A 114 15.94 7.21 -19.66
CA GLN A 114 16.89 7.58 -20.71
C GLN A 114 16.55 6.93 -22.04
N PRO A 115 17.10 7.43 -23.15
CA PRO A 115 17.08 6.72 -24.42
C PRO A 115 17.67 5.31 -24.29
N LYS A 116 17.05 4.34 -24.96
CA LYS A 116 17.52 2.94 -24.98
C LYS A 116 18.93 2.84 -25.52
N ALA A 117 19.76 2.04 -24.89
CA ALA A 117 21.08 1.73 -25.41
C ALA A 117 20.99 1.03 -26.75
N GLY A 118 21.87 1.37 -27.71
CA GLY A 118 22.00 0.66 -28.99
C GLY A 118 20.97 1.06 -30.05
N LEU A 119 20.26 2.19 -29.90
CA LEU A 119 19.33 2.69 -30.93
C LEU A 119 19.95 2.91 -32.32
N GLY A 120 21.28 3.18 -32.38
CA GLY A 120 21.99 3.50 -33.64
C GLY A 120 21.56 4.80 -34.31
N ARG A 121 20.62 5.55 -33.73
CA ARG A 121 20.12 6.87 -34.14
C ARG A 121 19.73 7.72 -32.93
N ALA A 122 19.49 8.99 -33.14
CA ALA A 122 18.92 9.85 -32.09
C ALA A 122 17.49 9.36 -31.73
N PRO A 123 17.07 9.45 -30.45
CA PRO A 123 15.70 9.12 -30.07
C PRO A 123 14.73 10.11 -30.73
N GLU A 124 13.62 9.61 -31.23
CA GLU A 124 12.57 10.42 -31.88
C GLU A 124 11.30 10.51 -31.02
N SER A 125 11.12 9.59 -30.09
CA SER A 125 9.93 9.53 -29.23
C SER A 125 10.20 8.77 -27.95
N LEU A 126 9.25 8.81 -26.98
CA LEU A 126 9.32 8.04 -25.74
C LEU A 126 9.28 6.52 -25.93
N LYS A 127 8.92 6.02 -27.11
CA LYS A 127 9.05 4.58 -27.42
C LYS A 127 10.51 4.13 -27.48
N ASP A 128 11.40 5.07 -27.69
CA ASP A 128 12.85 4.87 -27.72
C ASP A 128 13.48 4.98 -26.32
N TYR A 129 12.67 5.14 -25.28
CA TYR A 129 13.12 5.29 -23.89
C TYR A 129 12.89 4.02 -23.09
N GLU A 130 13.73 3.85 -22.09
CA GLU A 130 13.61 2.88 -21.01
C GLU A 130 13.95 3.52 -19.68
N TYR A 131 13.46 2.91 -18.60
CA TYR A 131 13.99 3.26 -17.29
C TYR A 131 14.85 2.12 -16.75
N VAL A 132 15.81 2.48 -15.94
CA VAL A 132 16.67 1.56 -15.19
C VAL A 132 16.70 1.99 -13.74
N ILE A 133 16.74 1.02 -12.81
CA ILE A 133 16.96 1.28 -11.40
C ILE A 133 18.20 0.48 -11.00
N PHE A 134 19.21 1.17 -10.48
CA PHE A 134 20.50 0.58 -10.18
C PHE A 134 21.05 1.09 -8.84
N GLY A 135 22.01 0.38 -8.29
CA GLY A 135 22.72 0.72 -7.07
C GLY A 135 24.14 1.19 -7.33
N GLY A 136 24.67 2.01 -6.44
CA GLY A 136 26.00 2.59 -6.60
C GLY A 136 26.08 3.58 -7.75
N ASP A 137 27.27 3.63 -8.37
CA ASP A 137 27.54 4.53 -9.51
C ASP A 137 27.51 3.79 -10.87
N ASP A 138 27.28 2.47 -10.87
CA ASP A 138 27.28 1.65 -12.08
C ASP A 138 25.85 1.32 -12.55
N PRO A 139 25.40 1.84 -13.71
CA PRO A 139 24.06 1.56 -14.26
C PRO A 139 23.80 0.09 -14.61
N ASP A 140 24.86 -0.73 -14.75
CA ASP A 140 24.72 -2.16 -15.01
C ASP A 140 24.38 -2.96 -13.75
N MET A 141 24.61 -2.38 -12.55
CA MET A 141 24.23 -2.94 -11.26
C MET A 141 22.72 -2.76 -10.99
N ARG A 142 21.89 -3.39 -11.80
CA ARG A 142 20.42 -3.29 -11.70
C ARG A 142 19.93 -3.89 -10.39
N ILE A 143 19.11 -3.12 -9.66
CA ILE A 143 18.49 -3.59 -8.44
C ILE A 143 17.11 -4.20 -8.74
N GLY A 144 16.88 -5.39 -8.16
CA GLY A 144 15.63 -6.12 -8.31
C GLY A 144 14.54 -5.68 -7.35
N GLY A 145 13.32 -6.20 -7.56
CA GLY A 145 12.17 -5.94 -6.69
C GLY A 145 12.36 -6.43 -5.25
N ALA A 146 13.29 -7.37 -5.00
CA ALA A 146 13.59 -7.85 -3.64
C ALA A 146 14.13 -6.73 -2.74
N LEU A 147 15.17 -6.02 -3.17
CA LEU A 147 15.72 -4.89 -2.42
C LEU A 147 14.67 -3.79 -2.20
N ARG A 148 13.88 -3.44 -3.23
CA ARG A 148 12.83 -2.42 -3.10
C ARG A 148 11.75 -2.79 -2.08
N ARG A 149 11.41 -4.07 -1.93
CA ARG A 149 10.48 -4.52 -0.88
C ARG A 149 11.05 -4.43 0.54
N MET A 150 12.36 -4.43 0.68
CA MET A 150 13.04 -4.23 1.96
C MET A 150 13.16 -2.74 2.36
N LEU A 151 12.93 -1.84 1.41
CA LEU A 151 13.05 -0.39 1.57
C LEU A 151 11.73 0.31 1.21
N PRO A 152 10.59 -0.10 1.80
CA PRO A 152 9.29 0.44 1.38
C PRO A 152 9.15 1.91 1.79
N ILE A 153 8.61 2.72 0.89
CA ILE A 153 8.06 4.03 1.21
C ILE A 153 6.53 3.92 1.32
N ASP A 154 5.96 4.44 2.38
CA ASP A 154 4.50 4.58 2.53
C ASP A 154 4.13 6.05 2.34
N VAL A 155 3.48 6.37 1.23
CA VAL A 155 3.10 7.74 0.87
C VAL A 155 1.65 8.00 1.24
N GLN A 156 1.47 8.90 2.19
CA GLN A 156 0.16 9.32 2.65
C GLN A 156 -0.30 10.56 1.88
N VAL A 157 -1.31 10.42 1.02
CA VAL A 157 -1.87 11.53 0.24
C VAL A 157 -2.76 12.44 1.10
N ALA A 158 -2.68 13.76 0.86
CA ALA A 158 -3.42 14.76 1.65
C ALA A 158 -4.94 14.67 1.46
N LEU A 159 -5.40 14.38 0.23
CA LEU A 159 -6.81 14.16 -0.09
C LEU A 159 -7.05 12.65 -0.19
N ARG A 160 -7.34 12.05 0.94
CA ARG A 160 -7.65 10.63 1.06
C ARG A 160 -9.13 10.49 1.39
N ASP A 161 -9.75 9.51 0.79
CA ASP A 161 -11.03 8.98 1.26
C ASP A 161 -10.77 7.98 2.39
N ALA A 162 -10.33 8.50 3.55
CA ALA A 162 -10.03 7.68 4.72
C ALA A 162 -11.24 6.85 5.16
N GLU A 163 -12.44 7.36 4.96
CA GLU A 163 -13.69 6.64 5.25
C GLU A 163 -13.81 5.41 4.37
N LYS A 164 -13.55 5.56 3.07
CA LYS A 164 -13.60 4.46 2.10
C LYS A 164 -12.51 3.42 2.35
N ASP A 165 -11.29 3.86 2.64
CA ASP A 165 -10.17 2.96 2.94
C ASP A 165 -10.43 2.18 4.24
N LEU A 166 -10.92 2.83 5.29
CA LEU A 166 -11.29 2.19 6.55
C LEU A 166 -12.51 1.26 6.42
N ALA A 167 -13.45 1.57 5.52
CA ALA A 167 -14.60 0.71 5.24
C ALA A 167 -14.25 -0.51 4.39
N SER A 168 -13.18 -0.45 3.61
CA SER A 168 -12.75 -1.52 2.71
C SER A 168 -11.81 -2.50 3.41
N TRP A 169 -12.23 -3.73 3.64
CA TRP A 169 -11.35 -4.78 4.21
C TRP A 169 -10.00 -4.89 3.50
N ARG A 170 -9.98 -4.78 2.17
CA ARG A 170 -8.77 -4.99 1.36
C ARG A 170 -7.73 -3.88 1.55
N ASN A 171 -8.18 -2.63 1.73
CA ASN A 171 -7.34 -1.43 1.79
C ASN A 171 -7.18 -0.89 3.21
N SER A 172 -7.91 -1.46 4.17
CA SER A 172 -7.92 -0.97 5.55
C SER A 172 -6.61 -1.30 6.27
N PRO A 173 -5.96 -0.33 6.90
CA PRO A 173 -4.81 -0.57 7.78
C PRO A 173 -5.19 -1.35 9.06
N LEU A 174 -6.49 -1.54 9.32
CA LEU A 174 -6.98 -2.40 10.38
C LEU A 174 -6.79 -3.89 10.07
N ARG A 175 -6.72 -4.25 8.78
CA ARG A 175 -6.62 -5.65 8.34
C ARG A 175 -5.44 -6.41 8.94
N PRO A 176 -4.19 -5.91 8.87
CA PRO A 176 -3.04 -6.61 9.46
C PRO A 176 -3.22 -6.84 10.96
N LEU A 177 -3.76 -5.86 11.68
CA LEU A 177 -4.01 -5.96 13.11
C LEU A 177 -5.07 -7.03 13.45
N ILE A 178 -6.12 -7.17 12.63
CA ILE A 178 -7.13 -8.23 12.80
C ILE A 178 -6.54 -9.59 12.41
N GLU A 179 -5.69 -9.68 11.40
CA GLU A 179 -5.00 -10.92 11.02
C GLU A 179 -4.08 -11.40 12.15
N ASP A 180 -3.38 -10.50 12.84
CA ASP A 180 -2.57 -10.82 14.02
C ASP A 180 -3.43 -11.24 15.22
N LEU A 181 -4.53 -10.51 15.47
CA LEU A 181 -5.51 -10.92 16.48
C LEU A 181 -6.02 -12.33 16.18
N ALA A 182 -6.36 -12.63 14.93
CA ALA A 182 -6.78 -13.94 14.52
C ALA A 182 -5.72 -15.02 14.75
N ALA A 183 -4.45 -14.69 14.52
CA ALA A 183 -3.32 -15.60 14.75
C ALA A 183 -3.02 -15.81 16.24
N SER A 184 -3.33 -14.83 17.10
CA SER A 184 -3.09 -14.90 18.55
C SER A 184 -4.18 -15.67 19.32
N LEU A 185 -5.35 -15.90 18.72
CA LEU A 185 -6.39 -16.72 19.32
C LEU A 185 -5.96 -18.20 19.34
N ASP A 186 -5.96 -18.81 20.51
CA ASP A 186 -5.74 -20.24 20.64
C ASP A 186 -6.95 -21.07 20.16
N ASP A 187 -6.74 -22.36 20.01
CA ASP A 187 -7.77 -23.26 19.49
C ASP A 187 -8.99 -23.33 20.41
N ASP A 188 -8.80 -23.30 21.72
CA ASP A 188 -9.87 -23.35 22.73
C ASP A 188 -10.77 -22.11 22.62
N ALA A 189 -10.18 -20.92 22.55
CA ALA A 189 -10.94 -19.67 22.37
C ALA A 189 -11.67 -19.63 21.01
N ARG A 190 -11.07 -20.18 19.96
CA ARG A 190 -11.74 -20.30 18.65
C ARG A 190 -12.96 -21.24 18.70
N GLU A 191 -12.82 -22.39 19.39
CA GLU A 191 -13.90 -23.35 19.54
C GLU A 191 -15.04 -22.76 20.37
N GLU A 192 -14.74 -22.09 21.49
CA GLU A 192 -15.73 -21.41 22.33
C GLU A 192 -16.54 -20.36 21.55
N ILE A 193 -15.85 -19.49 20.78
CA ILE A 193 -16.51 -18.48 19.93
C ILE A 193 -17.39 -19.17 18.86
N GLN A 194 -16.89 -20.24 18.23
CA GLN A 194 -17.64 -20.97 17.21
C GLN A 194 -18.92 -21.58 17.79
N ASP A 195 -18.84 -22.20 18.97
CA ASP A 195 -19.99 -22.79 19.65
C ASP A 195 -21.07 -21.76 19.99
N GLN A 196 -20.66 -20.57 20.48
CA GLN A 196 -21.59 -19.47 20.75
C GLN A 196 -22.30 -18.99 19.47
N VAL A 197 -21.56 -18.89 18.36
CA VAL A 197 -22.14 -18.51 17.07
C VAL A 197 -23.11 -19.56 16.56
N ASP A 198 -22.75 -20.82 16.64
CA ASP A 198 -23.58 -21.95 16.20
C ASP A 198 -24.83 -22.05 17.06
N GLN A 199 -24.75 -21.75 18.36
CA GLN A 199 -25.92 -21.68 19.24
C GLN A 199 -26.85 -20.54 18.83
N ALA A 200 -26.33 -19.32 18.63
CA ALA A 200 -27.12 -18.17 18.20
C ALA A 200 -27.79 -18.40 16.83
N GLN A 201 -27.10 -19.08 15.91
CA GLN A 201 -27.68 -19.49 14.62
C GLN A 201 -28.85 -20.48 14.77
N ARG A 202 -28.69 -21.49 15.65
CA ARG A 202 -29.75 -22.47 15.94
C ARG A 202 -30.98 -21.80 16.57
N GLU A 203 -30.75 -20.90 17.55
CA GLU A 203 -31.84 -20.17 18.20
C GLU A 203 -32.61 -19.32 17.21
N LEU A 204 -31.91 -18.58 16.32
CA LEU A 204 -32.55 -17.79 15.28
C LEU A 204 -33.35 -18.66 14.27
N ALA A 205 -32.75 -19.74 13.82
CA ALA A 205 -33.41 -20.67 12.88
C ALA A 205 -34.66 -21.36 13.49
N GLY A 206 -34.67 -21.56 14.82
CA GLY A 206 -35.79 -22.12 15.56
C GLY A 206 -36.82 -21.08 15.99
N HIS A 207 -36.59 -19.80 15.74
CA HIS A 207 -37.54 -18.75 16.13
C HIS A 207 -38.87 -18.88 15.38
N GLU A 208 -39.99 -18.76 16.10
CA GLU A 208 -41.33 -19.05 15.58
C GLU A 208 -41.60 -18.29 14.25
N GLU A 209 -41.27 -17.02 14.15
CA GLU A 209 -41.52 -16.23 12.94
C GLU A 209 -40.60 -16.63 11.75
N VAL A 210 -39.40 -17.16 12.03
CA VAL A 210 -38.49 -17.66 10.98
C VAL A 210 -39.01 -18.98 10.44
N VAL A 211 -39.43 -19.87 11.33
CA VAL A 211 -40.05 -21.15 10.95
C VAL A 211 -41.34 -20.94 10.17
N ALA A 212 -42.25 -20.08 10.66
CA ALA A 212 -43.50 -19.77 9.98
C ALA A 212 -43.27 -19.16 8.58
N THR A 213 -42.22 -18.38 8.43
CA THR A 213 -41.86 -17.80 7.12
C THR A 213 -41.35 -18.88 6.16
N ALA A 214 -40.51 -19.82 6.64
CA ALA A 214 -40.03 -20.95 5.86
C ALA A 214 -41.20 -21.89 5.41
N GLU A 215 -42.13 -22.12 6.30
CA GLU A 215 -43.36 -22.89 5.98
C GLU A 215 -44.20 -22.22 4.89
N ARG A 216 -44.45 -20.90 4.99
CA ARG A 216 -45.15 -20.14 3.95
C ARG A 216 -44.48 -20.19 2.60
N ILE A 217 -43.15 -20.15 2.57
CA ILE A 217 -42.36 -20.27 1.33
C ILE A 217 -42.54 -21.70 0.77
N SER A 218 -42.45 -22.73 1.63
CA SER A 218 -42.64 -24.12 1.25
C SER A 218 -44.02 -24.40 0.67
N GLU A 219 -45.08 -23.89 1.30
CA GLU A 219 -46.47 -23.99 0.81
C GLU A 219 -46.61 -23.34 -0.57
N ARG A 220 -46.00 -22.17 -0.75
CA ARG A 220 -46.04 -21.46 -2.04
C ARG A 220 -45.30 -22.22 -3.14
N LEU A 221 -44.16 -22.82 -2.82
CA LEU A 221 -43.42 -23.68 -3.77
C LEU A 221 -44.23 -24.90 -4.17
N ILE A 222 -44.90 -25.56 -3.23
CA ILE A 222 -45.80 -26.69 -3.51
C ILE A 222 -46.95 -26.29 -4.45
N ALA A 223 -47.51 -25.11 -4.22
CA ALA A 223 -48.60 -24.59 -5.07
C ALA A 223 -48.16 -24.25 -6.51
N ILE A 224 -46.89 -23.87 -6.69
CA ILE A 224 -46.33 -23.52 -8.01
C ILE A 224 -45.81 -24.77 -8.75
N ALA A 225 -45.05 -25.63 -8.07
CA ALA A 225 -44.30 -26.72 -8.69
C ALA A 225 -45.08 -28.09 -8.65
N GLY A 226 -46.14 -28.19 -7.86
CA GLY A 226 -46.82 -29.44 -7.56
C GLY A 226 -46.14 -30.27 -6.47
N GLY A 227 -46.89 -31.05 -5.75
CA GLY A 227 -46.41 -31.80 -4.55
C GLY A 227 -45.30 -32.83 -4.81
N GLN A 228 -45.15 -33.30 -6.08
CA GLN A 228 -44.07 -34.26 -6.44
C GLN A 228 -42.68 -33.61 -6.58
N HIS A 229 -42.60 -32.29 -6.69
CA HIS A 229 -41.35 -31.50 -6.82
C HIS A 229 -41.11 -30.58 -5.61
N ALA A 230 -41.81 -30.78 -4.53
CA ALA A 230 -41.68 -29.99 -3.32
C ALA A 230 -40.33 -30.26 -2.64
N VAL A 231 -39.50 -29.25 -2.58
CA VAL A 231 -38.28 -29.26 -1.78
C VAL A 231 -38.57 -28.59 -0.44
N PRO A 232 -38.29 -29.23 0.70
CA PRO A 232 -38.46 -28.59 2.01
C PRO A 232 -37.50 -27.37 2.10
N VAL A 233 -38.07 -26.25 2.50
CA VAL A 233 -37.31 -24.98 2.65
C VAL A 233 -37.12 -24.69 4.13
N SER A 234 -35.90 -24.36 4.51
CA SER A 234 -35.56 -23.78 5.81
C SER A 234 -34.89 -22.45 5.64
N LEU A 235 -35.11 -21.55 6.59
CA LEU A 235 -34.36 -20.30 6.69
C LEU A 235 -33.32 -20.44 7.79
N GLY A 236 -32.10 -20.05 7.50
CA GLY A 236 -30.99 -20.03 8.45
C GLY A 236 -29.90 -19.10 7.98
N LEU A 237 -28.99 -18.75 8.86
CA LEU A 237 -27.79 -18.02 8.49
C LEU A 237 -26.83 -18.94 7.74
N ALA A 238 -26.08 -18.38 6.82
CA ALA A 238 -24.96 -19.10 6.21
C ALA A 238 -23.96 -19.49 7.31
N PRO A 239 -23.34 -20.69 7.25
CA PRO A 239 -22.34 -21.09 8.22
C PRO A 239 -21.26 -20.02 8.33
N THR A 240 -21.13 -19.44 9.52
CA THR A 240 -20.19 -18.36 9.77
C THR A 240 -19.03 -18.90 10.59
N ARG A 241 -17.86 -18.97 10.00
CA ARG A 241 -16.63 -19.36 10.70
C ARG A 241 -16.06 -18.18 11.47
N VAL A 242 -15.34 -18.45 12.56
CA VAL A 242 -14.66 -17.43 13.39
C VAL A 242 -13.82 -16.46 12.55
N ASP A 243 -13.09 -16.98 11.56
CA ASP A 243 -12.29 -16.12 10.65
C ASP A 243 -13.16 -15.11 9.85
N ALA A 244 -14.37 -15.50 9.48
CA ALA A 244 -15.30 -14.60 8.78
C ALA A 244 -15.87 -13.53 9.73
N LEU A 245 -16.11 -13.89 10.99
CA LEU A 245 -16.51 -12.95 12.04
C LEU A 245 -15.40 -11.92 12.30
N LEU A 246 -14.17 -12.37 12.47
CA LEU A 246 -13.02 -11.48 12.68
C LEU A 246 -12.86 -10.49 11.52
N ARG A 247 -13.03 -10.97 10.26
CA ARG A 247 -13.03 -10.07 9.09
C ARG A 247 -14.21 -9.10 9.04
N SER A 248 -15.29 -9.39 9.77
CA SER A 248 -16.44 -8.50 9.88
C SER A 248 -16.28 -7.40 10.93
N LEU A 249 -15.23 -7.49 11.77
CA LEU A 249 -14.93 -6.45 12.76
C LEU A 249 -14.79 -5.09 12.08
N ARG A 250 -15.36 -4.09 12.70
CA ARG A 250 -15.29 -2.70 12.27
C ARG A 250 -14.79 -1.85 13.41
N LEU A 251 -14.02 -0.81 13.06
CA LEU A 251 -13.66 0.19 14.04
C LEU A 251 -14.88 1.06 14.35
N LEU A 252 -15.23 1.11 15.61
CA LEU A 252 -16.33 1.93 16.12
C LEU A 252 -15.76 3.07 16.97
N ILE A 253 -16.40 4.21 16.92
CA ILE A 253 -16.09 5.42 17.69
C ILE A 253 -17.23 5.74 18.66
N ASP A 254 -17.02 6.71 19.53
CA ASP A 254 -18.02 7.17 20.51
C ASP A 254 -18.58 6.01 21.35
N ASN A 255 -17.68 5.22 21.94
CA ASN A 255 -18.02 4.05 22.75
C ASN A 255 -18.85 2.98 22.03
N GLY A 256 -18.61 2.80 20.74
CA GLY A 256 -19.27 1.77 19.94
C GLY A 256 -20.59 2.21 19.29
N VAL A 257 -20.94 3.49 19.40
CA VAL A 257 -22.22 4.01 18.88
C VAL A 257 -22.19 4.29 17.39
N ARG A 258 -21.05 4.73 16.86
CA ARG A 258 -20.91 5.12 15.46
C ARG A 258 -19.77 4.38 14.76
N GLY A 259 -19.94 4.13 13.47
CA GLY A 259 -18.85 3.67 12.61
C GLY A 259 -17.90 4.82 12.25
N VAL A 260 -16.67 4.49 11.82
CA VAL A 260 -15.73 5.52 11.37
C VAL A 260 -16.23 6.29 10.15
N GLY A 261 -17.09 5.68 9.32
CA GLY A 261 -17.75 6.36 8.19
C GLY A 261 -18.65 7.53 8.59
N ASP A 262 -19.07 7.60 9.88
CA ASP A 262 -19.87 8.70 10.41
C ASP A 262 -18.99 9.78 11.09
N ALA A 263 -17.68 9.62 11.08
CA ALA A 263 -16.72 10.55 11.66
C ALA A 263 -16.53 11.79 10.77
N SER A 264 -16.03 12.88 11.33
CA SER A 264 -15.51 13.96 10.49
C SER A 264 -14.27 13.49 9.71
N LEU A 265 -14.06 14.06 8.52
CA LEU A 265 -12.88 13.77 7.70
C LEU A 265 -11.55 13.91 8.50
N GLY A 266 -11.47 14.90 9.39
CA GLY A 266 -10.32 15.08 10.27
C GLY A 266 -10.14 13.92 11.24
N THR A 267 -11.22 13.45 11.88
CA THR A 267 -11.21 12.31 12.79
C THR A 267 -10.86 11.02 12.05
N ALA A 268 -11.47 10.77 10.89
CA ALA A 268 -11.16 9.60 10.06
C ALA A 268 -9.69 9.56 9.63
N ASN A 269 -9.11 10.70 9.25
CA ASN A 269 -7.68 10.81 8.93
C ASN A 269 -6.78 10.54 10.13
N LEU A 270 -7.11 11.05 11.33
CA LEU A 270 -6.34 10.77 12.55
C LEU A 270 -6.37 9.29 12.92
N ILE A 271 -7.54 8.66 12.84
CA ILE A 271 -7.69 7.21 13.07
C ILE A 271 -6.85 6.43 12.07
N PHE A 272 -6.93 6.78 10.79
CA PHE A 272 -6.13 6.13 9.76
C PHE A 272 -4.62 6.24 10.03
N LEU A 273 -4.14 7.43 10.38
CA LEU A 273 -2.72 7.65 10.71
C LEU A 273 -2.29 6.84 11.94
N ALA A 274 -3.16 6.76 12.97
CA ALA A 274 -2.89 5.95 14.15
C ALA A 274 -2.76 4.46 13.80
N LEU A 275 -3.67 3.92 12.99
CA LEU A 275 -3.61 2.53 12.53
C LEU A 275 -2.37 2.26 11.68
N LYS A 276 -2.00 3.19 10.80
CA LYS A 276 -0.79 3.10 9.99
C LYS A 276 0.48 3.15 10.84
N SER A 277 0.51 3.97 11.88
CA SER A 277 1.63 3.98 12.83
C SER A 277 1.79 2.61 13.50
N LEU A 278 0.70 1.99 13.96
CA LEU A 278 0.73 0.65 14.55
C LEU A 278 1.21 -0.42 13.55
N GLU A 279 0.79 -0.33 12.29
CA GLU A 279 1.26 -1.23 11.23
C GLU A 279 2.77 -1.08 11.00
N LEU A 280 3.29 0.16 10.97
CA LEU A 280 4.72 0.45 10.81
C LEU A 280 5.54 -0.01 12.03
N ASP A 281 5.05 0.22 13.26
CA ASP A 281 5.70 -0.24 14.48
C ASP A 281 5.87 -1.76 14.48
N ARG A 282 4.86 -2.48 14.00
CA ARG A 282 4.93 -3.93 13.82
C ARG A 282 6.02 -4.33 12.82
N LEU A 283 6.06 -3.72 11.63
CA LEU A 283 7.06 -4.02 10.59
C LEU A 283 8.51 -3.74 11.03
N VAL A 284 8.71 -2.86 12.01
CA VAL A 284 10.03 -2.56 12.59
C VAL A 284 10.40 -3.55 13.68
N SER A 285 9.40 -4.18 14.33
CA SER A 285 9.61 -5.10 15.47
C SER A 285 9.85 -6.55 15.02
N ASP A 286 9.43 -6.92 13.79
CA ASP A 286 9.66 -8.21 13.13
C ASP A 286 11.03 -8.21 12.39
#